data_0c485d208350710d9847277a9498db02
#
_entry.id   0c485d208350710d9847277a9498db02
#
_cell.length_a   1.000
_cell.length_b   1.000
_cell.length_c   1.000
_cell.angle_alpha   90.00
_cell.angle_beta   90.00
_cell.angle_gamma   90.00
#
_symmetry.space_group_name_H-M   'P 1'
#
loop_
_entity.id
_entity.type
_entity.pdbx_description
1 polymer ?
#
loop_
_entity_poly.entity_id
_entity_poly.type
_entity_poly.pdbx_seq_one_letter_code
_entity_poly.pdbx_strand_id
1 'polypeptide(L)'
;KDYPDLFVVKLEQNYRSTKSILTCADSIIKKNEKQLDKTLWTEKEYGEPITVLENFDERDEANRVAQYILKLRQQASLNYNQFAVLYRTNYQSRVFEEAFRRHKIDYQLIGGLSFYQRKEIKDVLAYLKLLVNPFDETNLIRIINEPSRGIGQKSINDVRRAARDQGLRVWELLEQVEDTQVYRPAKVRIREFVNMMNEFREVLAT
;
A
#
# COMPACT_ATOMS: atom_id res chain seq x y z
N LYS A 1 32.07 4.32 20.29
CA LYS A 1 33.40 3.97 20.93
C LYS A 1 34.56 4.58 20.19
N ASP A 2 34.29 5.35 19.15
CA ASP A 2 35.33 5.95 18.30
C ASP A 2 35.86 7.30 18.85
N TYR A 3 35.26 7.80 19.93
CA TYR A 3 35.64 9.05 20.60
C TYR A 3 35.73 8.81 22.10
N PRO A 4 36.93 8.62 22.67
CA PRO A 4 37.11 8.31 24.09
C PRO A 4 36.71 9.45 25.04
N ASP A 5 36.77 10.70 24.60
CA ASP A 5 36.48 11.91 25.39
C ASP A 5 35.09 12.49 25.09
N LEU A 6 34.13 11.64 24.71
CA LEU A 6 32.77 12.07 24.34
C LEU A 6 32.01 12.61 25.56
N PHE A 7 31.67 13.89 25.53
CA PHE A 7 30.71 14.46 26.50
C PHE A 7 29.25 14.16 26.07
N VAL A 8 28.56 13.36 26.87
CA VAL A 8 27.18 12.93 26.57
C VAL A 8 26.19 13.76 27.35
N VAL A 9 25.31 14.49 26.67
CA VAL A 9 24.20 15.22 27.26
C VAL A 9 22.91 14.46 26.97
N LYS A 10 22.14 14.16 28.03
CA LYS A 10 20.84 13.53 27.92
C LYS A 10 19.76 14.60 27.83
N LEU A 11 18.95 14.58 26.76
CA LEU A 11 17.77 15.41 26.63
C LEU A 11 16.58 14.65 27.20
N GLU A 12 16.17 14.96 28.43
CA GLU A 12 15.16 14.20 29.18
C GLU A 12 13.82 14.93 29.26
N GLN A 13 13.79 16.25 29.09
CA GLN A 13 12.55 17.01 29.09
C GLN A 13 11.76 16.78 27.78
N ASN A 14 10.51 16.39 27.93
CA ASN A 14 9.58 16.16 26.82
C ASN A 14 8.48 17.24 26.82
N TYR A 15 8.33 17.92 25.71
CA TYR A 15 7.37 19.01 25.53
C TYR A 15 6.08 18.58 24.78
N ARG A 16 6.03 17.35 24.29
CA ARG A 16 4.93 16.84 23.46
C ARG A 16 3.84 16.17 24.25
N SER A 17 4.21 15.20 25.07
CA SER A 17 3.31 14.24 25.70
C SER A 17 2.94 14.61 27.14
N THR A 18 1.79 14.12 27.60
CA THR A 18 1.34 14.19 29.00
C THR A 18 2.12 13.19 29.88
N LYS A 19 2.02 13.33 31.20
CA LYS A 19 2.68 12.43 32.17
C LYS A 19 2.23 10.98 32.00
N SER A 20 0.92 10.72 31.77
CA SER A 20 0.40 9.36 31.57
C SER A 20 1.07 8.65 30.40
N ILE A 21 1.24 9.35 29.27
CA ILE A 21 1.88 8.80 28.07
C ILE A 21 3.36 8.50 28.33
N LEU A 22 4.09 9.43 28.99
CA LEU A 22 5.51 9.24 29.29
C LEU A 22 5.74 8.11 30.30
N THR A 23 4.92 8.01 31.34
CA THR A 23 5.01 6.94 32.33
C THR A 23 4.81 5.57 31.68
N CYS A 24 3.81 5.46 30.79
CA CYS A 24 3.57 4.22 30.05
C CYS A 24 4.74 3.89 29.12
N ALA A 25 5.23 4.84 28.34
CA ALA A 25 6.36 4.66 27.43
C ALA A 25 7.65 4.28 28.19
N ASP A 26 7.94 4.93 29.30
CA ASP A 26 9.09 4.65 30.17
C ASP A 26 9.03 3.23 30.76
N SER A 27 7.85 2.79 31.20
CA SER A 27 7.64 1.43 31.73
C SER A 27 7.86 0.34 30.67
N ILE A 28 7.56 0.63 29.40
CA ILE A 28 7.78 -0.30 28.28
C ILE A 28 9.28 -0.32 27.93
N ILE A 29 9.89 0.84 27.75
CA ILE A 29 11.29 0.91 27.31
C ILE A 29 12.25 0.34 28.34
N LYS A 30 11.97 0.47 29.64
CA LYS A 30 12.76 -0.12 30.74
C LYS A 30 12.88 -1.64 30.69
N LYS A 31 12.00 -2.32 29.93
CA LYS A 31 12.10 -3.78 29.71
C LYS A 31 13.18 -4.15 28.69
N ASN A 32 13.75 -3.20 27.96
CA ASN A 32 14.82 -3.45 26.99
C ASN A 32 16.17 -3.48 27.70
N GLU A 33 16.93 -4.57 27.50
CA GLU A 33 18.26 -4.77 28.12
C GLU A 33 19.32 -3.81 27.58
N LYS A 34 19.19 -3.33 26.34
CA LYS A 34 20.17 -2.47 25.66
C LYS A 34 19.60 -1.08 25.42
N GLN A 35 19.37 -0.34 26.48
CA GLN A 35 18.96 1.06 26.36
C GLN A 35 19.96 2.01 27.02
N LEU A 36 19.93 3.27 26.60
CA LEU A 36 20.58 4.35 27.34
C LEU A 36 19.72 4.63 28.57
N ASP A 37 20.33 4.64 29.75
CA ASP A 37 19.66 5.03 30.99
C ASP A 37 19.23 6.51 30.89
N LYS A 38 17.94 6.70 30.58
CA LYS A 38 17.32 8.00 30.34
C LYS A 38 15.89 7.96 30.86
N THR A 39 15.48 8.94 31.66
CA THR A 39 14.12 9.07 32.16
C THR A 39 13.48 10.34 31.60
N LEU A 40 12.43 10.15 30.78
CA LEU A 40 11.71 11.28 30.21
C LEU A 40 10.74 11.87 31.24
N TRP A 41 10.74 13.20 31.34
CA TRP A 41 9.84 13.95 32.19
C TRP A 41 9.18 15.11 31.45
N THR A 42 8.04 15.60 31.95
CA THR A 42 7.30 16.73 31.38
C THR A 42 6.66 17.58 32.48
N GLU A 43 6.51 18.86 32.20
CA GLU A 43 5.74 19.78 33.04
C GLU A 43 4.22 19.69 32.81
N LYS A 44 3.80 19.04 31.70
CA LYS A 44 2.38 18.86 31.40
C LYS A 44 1.67 18.02 32.47
N GLU A 45 0.36 18.20 32.58
CA GLU A 45 -0.49 17.42 33.44
C GLU A 45 -0.54 15.94 33.01
N TYR A 46 -1.17 15.10 33.83
CA TYR A 46 -1.33 13.67 33.53
C TYR A 46 -2.10 13.42 32.24
N GLY A 47 -3.14 14.22 31.96
CA GLY A 47 -4.03 14.01 30.83
C GLY A 47 -4.91 12.76 30.99
N GLU A 48 -5.52 12.33 29.90
CA GLU A 48 -6.38 11.15 29.88
C GLU A 48 -5.57 9.86 30.13
N PRO A 49 -6.16 8.86 30.80
CA PRO A 49 -5.53 7.56 31.01
C PRO A 49 -5.36 6.80 29.69
N ILE A 50 -4.36 5.93 29.64
CA ILE A 50 -4.15 5.02 28.52
C ILE A 50 -5.22 3.93 28.52
N THR A 51 -5.93 3.77 27.42
CA THR A 51 -6.92 2.71 27.23
C THR A 51 -6.32 1.58 26.42
N VAL A 52 -6.44 0.35 26.91
CA VAL A 52 -6.06 -0.87 26.19
C VAL A 52 -7.33 -1.52 25.68
N LEU A 53 -7.35 -1.84 24.37
CA LEU A 53 -8.45 -2.54 23.73
C LEU A 53 -7.96 -3.91 23.28
N GLU A 54 -8.59 -4.97 23.81
CA GLU A 54 -8.40 -6.32 23.31
C GLU A 54 -9.42 -6.60 22.23
N ASN A 55 -8.98 -7.16 21.11
CA ASN A 55 -9.79 -7.43 19.94
C ASN A 55 -9.64 -8.89 19.54
N PHE A 56 -10.63 -9.42 18.81
CA PHE A 56 -10.65 -10.82 18.41
C PHE A 56 -9.63 -11.11 17.29
N ASP A 57 -9.54 -10.23 16.31
CA ASP A 57 -8.61 -10.29 15.18
C ASP A 57 -8.24 -8.88 14.69
N GLU A 58 -7.40 -8.81 13.66
CA GLU A 58 -6.96 -7.54 13.08
C GLU A 58 -8.10 -6.75 12.41
N ARG A 59 -9.17 -7.42 11.96
CA ARG A 59 -10.33 -6.76 11.36
C ARG A 59 -11.23 -6.16 12.42
N ASP A 60 -11.42 -6.87 13.52
CA ASP A 60 -12.13 -6.35 14.70
C ASP A 60 -11.38 -5.14 15.28
N GLU A 61 -10.05 -5.23 15.41
CA GLU A 61 -9.19 -4.12 15.82
C GLU A 61 -9.43 -2.87 14.94
N ALA A 62 -9.31 -3.01 13.62
CA ALA A 62 -9.44 -1.89 12.69
C ALA A 62 -10.86 -1.28 12.72
N ASN A 63 -11.90 -2.12 12.78
CA ASN A 63 -13.29 -1.65 12.89
C ASN A 63 -13.52 -0.90 14.23
N ARG A 64 -13.02 -1.44 15.33
CA ARG A 64 -13.17 -0.84 16.64
C ARG A 64 -12.44 0.50 16.77
N VAL A 65 -11.23 0.59 16.20
CA VAL A 65 -10.50 1.87 16.09
C VAL A 65 -11.28 2.88 15.25
N ALA A 66 -11.83 2.48 14.11
CA ALA A 66 -12.64 3.36 13.27
C ALA A 66 -13.88 3.89 14.03
N GLN A 67 -14.60 3.00 14.72
CA GLN A 67 -15.77 3.38 15.55
C GLN A 67 -15.36 4.31 16.69
N TYR A 68 -14.22 4.06 17.32
CA TYR A 68 -13.72 4.90 18.41
C TYR A 68 -13.36 6.31 17.93
N ILE A 69 -12.72 6.42 16.76
CA ILE A 69 -12.46 7.72 16.12
C ILE A 69 -13.75 8.48 15.84
N LEU A 70 -14.77 7.83 15.28
CA LEU A 70 -16.07 8.45 15.00
C LEU A 70 -16.75 8.93 16.29
N LYS A 71 -16.72 8.12 17.34
CA LYS A 71 -17.27 8.45 18.66
C LYS A 71 -16.58 9.69 19.26
N LEU A 72 -15.25 9.69 19.31
CA LEU A 72 -14.48 10.82 19.85
C LEU A 72 -14.68 12.09 19.01
N ARG A 73 -14.71 11.95 17.69
CA ARG A 73 -14.98 13.08 16.79
C ARG A 73 -16.34 13.72 17.10
N GLN A 74 -17.37 12.92 17.34
CA GLN A 74 -18.70 13.42 17.66
C GLN A 74 -18.75 14.05 19.06
N GLN A 75 -18.13 13.42 20.07
CA GLN A 75 -18.19 13.86 21.46
C GLN A 75 -17.38 15.14 21.72
N ALA A 76 -16.21 15.26 21.08
CA ALA A 76 -15.26 16.35 21.33
C ALA A 76 -15.12 17.32 20.15
N SER A 77 -15.98 17.24 19.13
CA SER A 77 -15.96 18.08 17.92
C SER A 77 -14.57 18.09 17.23
N LEU A 78 -13.87 16.95 17.22
CA LEU A 78 -12.54 16.84 16.64
C LEU A 78 -12.57 16.66 15.13
N ASN A 79 -11.54 17.13 14.44
CA ASN A 79 -11.32 16.86 13.03
C ASN A 79 -10.47 15.60 12.82
N TYR A 80 -10.57 14.95 11.65
CA TYR A 80 -9.81 13.74 11.36
C TYR A 80 -8.28 13.93 11.43
N ASN A 81 -7.77 15.11 11.12
CA ASN A 81 -6.34 15.44 11.21
C ASN A 81 -5.79 15.50 12.64
N GLN A 82 -6.66 15.38 13.66
CA GLN A 82 -6.26 15.33 15.06
C GLN A 82 -6.08 13.88 15.58
N PHE A 83 -6.34 12.89 14.72
CA PHE A 83 -6.13 11.48 15.02
C PHE A 83 -4.92 10.95 14.27
N ALA A 84 -4.19 10.03 14.91
CA ALA A 84 -3.13 9.26 14.26
C ALA A 84 -3.24 7.79 14.70
N VAL A 85 -3.13 6.89 13.73
CA VAL A 85 -3.01 5.45 13.98
C VAL A 85 -1.61 5.02 13.60
N LEU A 86 -0.89 4.46 14.58
CA LEU A 86 0.48 3.97 14.39
C LEU A 86 0.48 2.44 14.43
N TYR A 87 1.23 1.82 13.54
CA TYR A 87 1.38 0.38 13.45
C TYR A 87 2.84 0.01 13.20
N ARG A 88 3.20 -1.23 13.51
CA ARG A 88 4.60 -1.68 13.47
C ARG A 88 5.08 -2.01 12.06
N THR A 89 4.21 -2.57 11.22
CA THR A 89 4.55 -3.02 9.86
C THR A 89 3.57 -2.47 8.82
N ASN A 90 4.07 -2.18 7.62
CA ASN A 90 3.24 -1.68 6.52
C ASN A 90 2.11 -2.64 6.10
N TYR A 91 2.22 -3.91 6.43
CA TYR A 91 1.17 -4.89 6.16
C TYR A 91 -0.14 -4.57 6.91
N GLN A 92 -0.02 -4.08 8.14
CA GLN A 92 -1.16 -3.73 8.99
C GLN A 92 -2.01 -2.57 8.44
N SER A 93 -1.43 -1.69 7.60
CA SER A 93 -2.18 -0.58 7.01
C SER A 93 -3.42 -1.02 6.25
N ARG A 94 -3.39 -2.18 5.60
CA ARG A 94 -4.47 -2.67 4.76
C ARG A 94 -5.81 -2.77 5.49
N VAL A 95 -5.81 -3.41 6.65
CA VAL A 95 -7.07 -3.61 7.42
C VAL A 95 -7.64 -2.29 7.92
N PHE A 96 -6.77 -1.34 8.31
CA PHE A 96 -7.19 0.03 8.67
C PHE A 96 -7.72 0.80 7.46
N GLU A 97 -7.07 0.74 6.30
CA GLU A 97 -7.53 1.37 5.06
C GLU A 97 -8.90 0.83 4.62
N GLU A 98 -9.13 -0.49 4.75
CA GLU A 98 -10.42 -1.12 4.47
C GLU A 98 -11.51 -0.66 5.45
N ALA A 99 -11.21 -0.62 6.76
CA ALA A 99 -12.13 -0.17 7.78
C ALA A 99 -12.49 1.33 7.62
N PHE A 100 -11.50 2.18 7.38
CA PHE A 100 -11.72 3.62 7.19
C PHE A 100 -12.56 3.92 5.96
N ARG A 101 -12.34 3.22 4.84
CA ARG A 101 -13.20 3.34 3.65
C ARG A 101 -14.64 2.90 3.92
N ARG A 102 -14.82 1.78 4.63
CA ARG A 102 -16.16 1.29 5.01
C ARG A 102 -16.91 2.30 5.87
N HIS A 103 -16.21 2.93 6.81
CA HIS A 103 -16.77 3.92 7.73
C HIS A 103 -16.75 5.35 7.17
N LYS A 104 -16.29 5.57 5.92
CA LYS A 104 -16.17 6.88 5.26
C LYS A 104 -15.32 7.87 6.07
N ILE A 105 -14.23 7.38 6.64
CA ILE A 105 -13.23 8.18 7.35
C ILE A 105 -12.16 8.58 6.36
N ASP A 106 -11.97 9.89 6.17
CA ASP A 106 -10.87 10.41 5.38
C ASP A 106 -9.55 10.21 6.10
N TYR A 107 -8.56 9.66 5.41
CA TYR A 107 -7.24 9.37 5.98
C TYR A 107 -6.12 9.66 5.00
N GLN A 108 -4.92 9.87 5.54
CA GLN A 108 -3.67 9.97 4.79
C GLN A 108 -2.68 8.93 5.32
N LEU A 109 -2.09 8.14 4.42
CA LEU A 109 -1.02 7.22 4.77
C LEU A 109 0.33 7.93 4.69
N ILE A 110 1.06 7.97 5.81
CA ILE A 110 2.36 8.63 5.91
C ILE A 110 3.47 7.57 5.98
N GLY A 111 4.51 7.75 5.17
CA GLY A 111 5.71 6.89 5.19
C GLY A 111 5.57 5.55 4.46
N GLY A 112 4.50 5.33 3.72
CA GLY A 112 4.29 4.13 2.92
C GLY A 112 3.43 4.36 1.69
N LEU A 113 3.49 3.44 0.74
CA LEU A 113 2.51 3.37 -0.34
C LEU A 113 1.27 2.63 0.18
N SER A 114 0.08 3.19 -0.05
CA SER A 114 -1.19 2.47 0.17
C SER A 114 -1.10 1.07 -0.44
N PHE A 115 -1.71 0.08 0.20
CA PHE A 115 -1.74 -1.31 -0.29
C PHE A 115 -2.07 -1.37 -1.79
N TYR A 116 -3.12 -0.65 -2.21
CA TYR A 116 -3.56 -0.61 -3.61
C TYR A 116 -2.65 0.21 -4.54
N GLN A 117 -1.68 0.96 -4.00
CA GLN A 117 -0.70 1.71 -4.80
C GLN A 117 0.60 0.92 -5.03
N ARG A 118 0.79 -0.20 -4.34
CA ARG A 118 1.95 -1.07 -4.53
C ARG A 118 1.98 -1.61 -5.95
N LYS A 119 3.18 -1.70 -6.53
CA LYS A 119 3.36 -2.15 -7.91
C LYS A 119 2.71 -3.51 -8.14
N GLU A 120 3.01 -4.47 -7.28
CA GLU A 120 2.54 -5.86 -7.37
C GLU A 120 1.01 -5.94 -7.35
N ILE A 121 0.37 -5.15 -6.50
CA ILE A 121 -1.10 -5.11 -6.40
C ILE A 121 -1.72 -4.48 -7.66
N LYS A 122 -1.12 -3.40 -8.16
CA LYS A 122 -1.56 -2.78 -9.43
C LYS A 122 -1.39 -3.72 -10.61
N ASP A 123 -0.33 -4.54 -10.61
CA ASP A 123 -0.08 -5.51 -11.68
C ASP A 123 -1.14 -6.62 -11.65
N VAL A 124 -1.42 -7.22 -10.49
CA VAL A 124 -2.48 -8.22 -10.33
C VAL A 124 -3.85 -7.65 -10.72
N LEU A 125 -4.18 -6.43 -10.23
CA LEU A 125 -5.44 -5.77 -10.60
C LEU A 125 -5.53 -5.49 -12.10
N ALA A 126 -4.41 -5.18 -12.77
CA ALA A 126 -4.38 -4.97 -14.20
C ALA A 126 -4.67 -6.27 -14.97
N TYR A 127 -4.15 -7.43 -14.52
CA TYR A 127 -4.53 -8.73 -15.05
C TYR A 127 -6.04 -8.97 -14.92
N LEU A 128 -6.60 -8.83 -13.72
CA LEU A 128 -8.03 -9.04 -13.49
C LEU A 128 -8.91 -8.12 -14.33
N LYS A 129 -8.55 -6.85 -14.48
CA LYS A 129 -9.28 -5.90 -15.32
C LYS A 129 -9.21 -6.28 -16.79
N LEU A 130 -8.06 -6.74 -17.28
CA LEU A 130 -7.88 -7.13 -18.66
C LEU A 130 -8.66 -8.42 -18.99
N LEU A 131 -8.87 -9.33 -18.02
CA LEU A 131 -9.73 -10.49 -18.18
C LEU A 131 -11.18 -10.07 -18.41
N VAL A 132 -11.67 -9.06 -17.69
CA VAL A 132 -13.05 -8.54 -17.84
C VAL A 132 -13.18 -7.66 -19.09
N ASN A 133 -12.18 -6.82 -19.38
CA ASN A 133 -12.18 -5.92 -20.54
C ASN A 133 -10.83 -5.99 -21.27
N PRO A 134 -10.72 -6.79 -22.35
CA PRO A 134 -9.50 -6.93 -23.16
C PRO A 134 -9.05 -5.64 -23.84
N PHE A 135 -9.95 -4.68 -23.98
CA PHE A 135 -9.68 -3.43 -24.66
C PHE A 135 -9.14 -2.31 -23.76
N ASP A 136 -8.88 -2.62 -22.48
CA ASP A 136 -8.21 -1.70 -21.55
C ASP A 136 -6.72 -1.62 -21.87
N GLU A 137 -6.37 -0.74 -22.84
CA GLU A 137 -5.01 -0.57 -23.32
C GLU A 137 -4.04 -0.17 -22.19
N THR A 138 -4.48 0.62 -21.22
CA THR A 138 -3.64 1.06 -20.11
C THR A 138 -3.18 -0.13 -19.26
N ASN A 139 -4.11 -1.00 -18.89
CA ASN A 139 -3.77 -2.19 -18.13
C ASN A 139 -3.06 -3.26 -18.97
N LEU A 140 -3.38 -3.36 -20.27
CA LEU A 140 -2.66 -4.23 -21.20
C LEU A 140 -1.18 -3.87 -21.28
N ILE A 141 -0.84 -2.61 -21.54
CA ILE A 141 0.56 -2.16 -21.65
C ILE A 141 1.29 -2.34 -20.32
N ARG A 142 0.60 -2.19 -19.21
CA ARG A 142 1.17 -2.39 -17.90
C ARG A 142 1.66 -3.81 -17.70
N ILE A 143 0.90 -4.83 -18.14
CA ILE A 143 1.17 -6.24 -17.79
C ILE A 143 1.75 -7.08 -18.93
N ILE A 144 1.74 -6.62 -20.17
CA ILE A 144 2.21 -7.41 -21.33
C ILE A 144 3.65 -7.90 -21.15
N ASN A 145 4.49 -7.17 -20.45
CA ASN A 145 5.86 -7.54 -20.11
C ASN A 145 6.10 -7.65 -18.58
N GLU A 146 5.06 -7.85 -17.78
CA GLU A 146 5.15 -8.04 -16.33
C GLU A 146 4.40 -9.32 -15.93
N PRO A 147 5.06 -10.40 -15.47
CA PRO A 147 6.52 -10.53 -15.31
C PRO A 147 7.27 -10.42 -16.64
N SER A 148 8.60 -10.21 -16.58
CA SER A 148 9.40 -9.98 -17.79
C SER A 148 9.29 -11.14 -18.78
N ARG A 149 8.74 -10.85 -19.97
CA ARG A 149 8.60 -11.79 -21.10
C ARG A 149 9.52 -11.46 -22.25
N GLY A 150 10.37 -10.41 -22.11
CA GLY A 150 11.23 -9.92 -23.18
C GLY A 150 10.45 -9.22 -24.31
N ILE A 151 9.27 -8.70 -24.02
CA ILE A 151 8.51 -7.81 -24.90
C ILE A 151 8.97 -6.39 -24.61
N GLY A 152 9.92 -5.89 -25.39
CA GLY A 152 10.50 -4.58 -25.18
C GLY A 152 9.57 -3.43 -25.57
N GLN A 153 9.85 -2.23 -25.06
CA GLN A 153 9.06 -1.02 -25.33
C GLN A 153 8.95 -0.70 -26.83
N LYS A 154 10.00 -1.02 -27.61
CA LYS A 154 9.97 -0.84 -29.07
C LYS A 154 8.87 -1.70 -29.71
N SER A 155 8.80 -2.98 -29.34
CA SER A 155 7.77 -3.90 -29.86
C SER A 155 6.35 -3.46 -29.47
N ILE A 156 6.17 -2.96 -28.24
CA ILE A 156 4.89 -2.40 -27.79
C ILE A 156 4.51 -1.18 -28.62
N ASN A 157 5.45 -0.29 -28.89
CA ASN A 157 5.20 0.89 -29.72
C ASN A 157 4.89 0.54 -31.17
N ASP A 158 5.57 -0.48 -31.73
CA ASP A 158 5.31 -0.98 -33.07
C ASP A 158 3.90 -1.58 -33.18
N VAL A 159 3.48 -2.38 -32.20
CA VAL A 159 2.10 -2.91 -32.09
C VAL A 159 1.08 -1.77 -32.04
N ARG A 160 1.28 -0.78 -31.17
CA ARG A 160 0.36 0.37 -31.06
C ARG A 160 0.24 1.18 -32.33
N ARG A 161 1.36 1.34 -33.07
CA ARG A 161 1.37 2.01 -34.34
C ARG A 161 0.58 1.22 -35.38
N ALA A 162 0.88 -0.07 -35.52
CA ALA A 162 0.19 -0.95 -36.46
C ALA A 162 -1.32 -1.03 -36.19
N ALA A 163 -1.74 -1.07 -34.92
CA ALA A 163 -3.14 -1.05 -34.55
C ALA A 163 -3.84 0.25 -35.04
N ARG A 164 -3.21 1.39 -34.80
CA ARG A 164 -3.73 2.69 -35.29
C ARG A 164 -3.82 2.77 -36.81
N ASP A 165 -2.78 2.32 -37.50
CA ASP A 165 -2.71 2.37 -38.96
C ASP A 165 -3.79 1.49 -39.62
N GLN A 166 -4.20 0.40 -38.94
CA GLN A 166 -5.25 -0.52 -39.39
C GLN A 166 -6.64 -0.21 -38.80
N GLY A 167 -6.77 0.80 -37.94
CA GLY A 167 -8.05 1.12 -37.30
C GLY A 167 -8.52 0.07 -36.29
N LEU A 168 -7.60 -0.78 -35.78
CA LEU A 168 -7.87 -1.85 -34.83
C LEU A 168 -7.57 -1.40 -33.38
N ARG A 169 -8.20 -2.07 -32.43
CA ARG A 169 -7.80 -1.98 -31.03
C ARG A 169 -6.50 -2.76 -30.80
N VAL A 170 -5.71 -2.35 -29.84
CA VAL A 170 -4.40 -2.99 -29.59
C VAL A 170 -4.55 -4.49 -29.34
N TRP A 171 -5.57 -4.92 -28.57
CA TRP A 171 -5.83 -6.34 -28.32
C TRP A 171 -6.13 -7.13 -29.60
N GLU A 172 -6.98 -6.62 -30.46
CA GLU A 172 -7.31 -7.24 -31.75
C GLU A 172 -6.07 -7.44 -32.63
N LEU A 173 -5.14 -6.46 -32.63
CA LEU A 173 -3.89 -6.63 -33.33
C LEU A 173 -2.95 -7.67 -32.66
N LEU A 174 -2.96 -7.78 -31.32
CA LEU A 174 -2.16 -8.82 -30.65
C LEU A 174 -2.63 -10.23 -31.02
N GLU A 175 -3.93 -10.44 -31.22
CA GLU A 175 -4.50 -11.73 -31.68
C GLU A 175 -4.06 -12.06 -33.10
N GLN A 176 -3.76 -11.04 -33.92
CA GLN A 176 -3.32 -11.16 -35.33
C GLN A 176 -1.84 -10.77 -35.46
N VAL A 177 -1.03 -10.90 -34.43
CA VAL A 177 0.35 -10.38 -34.40
C VAL A 177 1.26 -10.98 -35.48
N GLU A 178 0.96 -12.17 -36.00
CA GLU A 178 1.74 -12.83 -37.04
C GLU A 178 1.72 -12.03 -38.36
N ASP A 179 0.65 -11.35 -38.66
CA ASP A 179 0.45 -10.57 -39.88
C ASP A 179 1.08 -9.16 -39.80
N THR A 180 1.76 -8.84 -38.74
CA THR A 180 2.37 -7.54 -38.49
C THR A 180 3.86 -7.51 -38.83
N GLN A 181 4.46 -6.31 -38.91
CA GLN A 181 5.90 -6.12 -39.05
C GLN A 181 6.66 -6.05 -37.73
N VAL A 182 6.05 -6.48 -36.63
CA VAL A 182 6.70 -6.54 -35.31
C VAL A 182 7.88 -7.53 -35.32
N TYR A 183 8.92 -7.25 -34.55
CA TYR A 183 10.10 -8.08 -34.42
C TYR A 183 9.77 -9.54 -34.13
N ARG A 184 10.21 -10.48 -34.96
CA ARG A 184 9.80 -11.90 -34.96
C ARG A 184 9.89 -12.59 -33.58
N PRO A 185 10.96 -12.45 -32.78
CA PRO A 185 11.01 -13.02 -31.43
C PRO A 185 9.97 -12.42 -30.47
N ALA A 186 9.55 -11.16 -30.65
CA ALA A 186 8.51 -10.56 -29.85
C ALA A 186 7.11 -11.11 -30.22
N LYS A 187 6.86 -11.47 -31.47
CA LYS A 187 5.59 -12.09 -31.91
C LYS A 187 5.30 -13.38 -31.14
N VAL A 188 6.28 -14.26 -31.02
CA VAL A 188 6.12 -15.54 -30.28
C VAL A 188 5.68 -15.27 -28.84
N ARG A 189 6.36 -14.35 -28.18
CA ARG A 189 6.08 -14.01 -26.77
C ARG A 189 4.74 -13.29 -26.59
N ILE A 190 4.36 -12.46 -27.54
CA ILE A 190 3.03 -11.81 -27.56
C ILE A 190 1.95 -12.88 -27.72
N ARG A 191 2.11 -13.82 -28.64
CA ARG A 191 1.17 -14.93 -28.82
C ARG A 191 1.02 -15.77 -27.55
N GLU A 192 2.13 -16.13 -26.89
CA GLU A 192 2.10 -16.84 -25.61
C GLU A 192 1.32 -16.06 -24.55
N PHE A 193 1.50 -14.74 -24.47
CA PHE A 193 0.76 -13.88 -23.56
C PHE A 193 -0.74 -13.86 -23.90
N VAL A 194 -1.11 -13.73 -25.17
CA VAL A 194 -2.52 -13.73 -25.63
C VAL A 194 -3.18 -15.07 -25.31
N ASN A 195 -2.51 -16.19 -25.60
CA ASN A 195 -3.01 -17.54 -25.29
C ASN A 195 -3.26 -17.72 -23.81
N MET A 196 -2.31 -17.36 -22.95
CA MET A 196 -2.45 -17.41 -21.50
C MET A 196 -3.68 -16.58 -21.02
N MET A 197 -3.86 -15.40 -21.56
CA MET A 197 -5.00 -14.55 -21.18
C MET A 197 -6.34 -15.12 -21.63
N ASN A 198 -6.38 -15.77 -22.79
CA ASN A 198 -7.57 -16.43 -23.31
C ASN A 198 -7.92 -17.69 -22.47
N GLU A 199 -6.92 -18.50 -22.10
CA GLU A 199 -7.10 -19.64 -21.16
C GLU A 199 -7.71 -19.15 -19.82
N PHE A 200 -7.22 -18.07 -19.26
CA PHE A 200 -7.79 -17.50 -18.02
C PHE A 200 -9.25 -17.02 -18.19
N ARG A 201 -9.60 -16.49 -19.38
CA ARG A 201 -11.01 -16.11 -19.68
C ARG A 201 -11.92 -17.31 -19.78
N GLU A 202 -11.48 -18.39 -20.39
CA GLU A 202 -12.23 -19.64 -20.47
C GLU A 202 -12.56 -20.18 -19.08
N VAL A 203 -11.60 -20.14 -18.15
CA VAL A 203 -11.81 -20.57 -16.75
C VAL A 203 -12.82 -19.67 -16.03
N LEU A 204 -12.88 -18.36 -16.35
CA LEU A 204 -13.84 -17.45 -15.74
C LEU A 204 -15.27 -17.58 -16.32
N ALA A 205 -15.41 -18.16 -17.50
CA ALA A 205 -16.69 -18.35 -18.16
C ALA A 205 -17.43 -19.65 -17.74
N THR A 206 -16.71 -20.53 -17.01
CA THR A 206 -17.23 -21.78 -16.42
C THR A 206 -17.67 -21.58 -15.00
#